data_984350067ae130c8f48c02192400d082
#
_entry.id   984350067ae130c8f48c02192400d082
#
_cell.length_a   1.000
_cell.length_b   1.000
_cell.length_c   1.000
_cell.angle_alpha   90.00
_cell.angle_beta   90.00
_cell.angle_gamma   90.00
#
_symmetry.space_group_name_H-M   'P 1'
#
loop_
_entity.id
_entity.type
_entity.pdbx_description
1 polymer ?
#
loop_
_entity_poly.entity_id
_entity_poly.type
_entity_poly.pdbx_seq_one_letter_code
_entity_poly.pdbx_strand_id
1 'polypeptide(L)'
;MTYNLQFNPKALKEWKKLNSTIKEQFKKKLKERLENPRVPKDKLSGFENVYKIKLRTIGYRLAYQVKDEEIVVLVLTVGKRENDIIYKSLK
;
A
#
# COMPACT_ATOMS: atom_id res chain seq x y z
N MET A 1 -1.47 8.59 17.10
CA MET A 1 -2.57 9.08 16.27
C MET A 1 -2.79 8.15 15.10
N THR A 2 -4.03 7.75 14.85
CA THR A 2 -4.35 6.79 13.79
C THR A 2 -4.69 7.54 12.49
N TYR A 3 -4.02 7.15 11.40
CA TYR A 3 -4.31 7.72 10.09
C TYR A 3 -5.57 7.09 9.51
N ASN A 4 -6.25 7.81 8.63
CA ASN A 4 -7.41 7.29 7.91
C ASN A 4 -6.96 6.60 6.62
N LEU A 5 -7.59 5.48 6.30
CA LEU A 5 -7.27 4.71 5.10
C LEU A 5 -8.13 5.18 3.93
N GLN A 6 -7.47 5.50 2.82
CA GLN A 6 -8.15 5.84 1.57
C GLN A 6 -7.50 5.11 0.42
N PHE A 7 -8.25 4.91 -0.65
CA PHE A 7 -7.75 4.31 -1.89
C PHE A 7 -7.98 5.29 -3.03
N ASN A 8 -6.97 5.42 -3.92
CA ASN A 8 -7.25 6.15 -5.15
C ASN A 8 -8.11 5.25 -6.06
N PRO A 9 -8.74 5.79 -7.10
CA PRO A 9 -9.67 5.00 -7.94
C PRO A 9 -9.04 3.76 -8.55
N LYS A 10 -7.79 3.86 -9.01
CA LYS A 10 -7.07 2.72 -9.58
C LYS A 10 -6.84 1.65 -8.54
N ALA A 11 -6.36 2.04 -7.37
CA ALA A 11 -6.07 1.09 -6.29
C ALA A 11 -7.35 0.40 -5.80
N LEU A 12 -8.45 1.13 -5.76
CA LEU A 12 -9.72 0.56 -5.34
C LEU A 12 -10.19 -0.54 -6.29
N LYS A 13 -10.06 -0.32 -7.58
CA LYS A 13 -10.39 -1.34 -8.59
C LYS A 13 -9.51 -2.57 -8.41
N GLU A 14 -8.22 -2.37 -8.22
CA GLU A 14 -7.28 -3.47 -8.01
C GLU A 14 -7.59 -4.24 -6.74
N TRP A 15 -7.92 -3.51 -5.67
CA TRP A 15 -8.29 -4.10 -4.39
C TRP A 15 -9.51 -5.01 -4.50
N LYS A 16 -10.54 -4.55 -5.23
CA LYS A 16 -11.77 -5.32 -5.39
C LYS A 16 -11.56 -6.66 -6.10
N LYS A 17 -10.50 -6.76 -6.90
CA LYS A 17 -10.17 -7.99 -7.62
C LYS A 17 -9.44 -9.02 -6.77
N LEU A 18 -8.97 -8.64 -5.59
CA LEU A 18 -8.26 -9.55 -4.70
C LEU A 18 -9.23 -10.52 -4.04
N ASN A 19 -8.78 -11.77 -3.80
CA ASN A 19 -9.61 -12.70 -3.06
C ASN A 19 -9.60 -12.33 -1.57
N SER A 20 -10.50 -12.91 -0.80
CA SER A 20 -10.69 -12.56 0.61
C SER A 20 -9.45 -12.83 1.47
N THR A 21 -8.73 -13.91 1.19
CA THR A 21 -7.52 -14.26 1.94
C THR A 21 -6.45 -13.18 1.81
N ILE A 22 -6.24 -12.72 0.57
CA ILE A 22 -5.25 -11.67 0.31
C ILE A 22 -5.67 -10.36 0.95
N LYS A 23 -6.95 -10.00 0.83
CA LYS A 23 -7.49 -8.80 1.46
C LYS A 23 -7.28 -8.81 2.97
N GLU A 24 -7.53 -9.94 3.62
CA GLU A 24 -7.37 -10.06 5.06
C GLU A 24 -5.91 -9.85 5.49
N GLN A 25 -4.98 -10.41 4.74
CA GLN A 25 -3.56 -10.23 5.03
C GLN A 25 -3.13 -8.78 4.89
N PHE A 26 -3.57 -8.11 3.82
CA PHE A 26 -3.29 -6.68 3.66
C PHE A 26 -3.96 -5.84 4.73
N LYS A 27 -5.18 -6.17 5.12
CA LYS A 27 -5.89 -5.43 6.17
C LYS A 27 -5.12 -5.43 7.49
N LYS A 28 -4.57 -6.57 7.86
CA LYS A 28 -3.75 -6.67 9.08
C LYS A 28 -2.53 -5.76 9.00
N LYS A 29 -1.83 -5.79 7.86
CA LYS A 29 -0.67 -4.94 7.65
C LYS A 29 -1.04 -3.47 7.60
N LEU A 30 -2.12 -3.13 6.93
CA LEU A 30 -2.59 -1.75 6.84
C LEU A 30 -2.98 -1.20 8.20
N LYS A 31 -3.60 -2.01 9.04
CA LYS A 31 -3.96 -1.60 10.38
C LYS A 31 -2.73 -1.15 11.17
N GLU A 32 -1.64 -1.90 11.07
CA GLU A 32 -0.37 -1.52 11.70
C GLU A 32 0.18 -0.22 11.11
N ARG A 33 0.09 -0.07 9.78
CA ARG A 33 0.61 1.11 9.09
C ARG A 33 -0.22 2.36 9.36
N LEU A 34 -1.49 2.22 9.72
CA LEU A 34 -2.30 3.38 10.11
C LEU A 34 -1.82 3.96 11.44
N GLU A 35 -1.25 3.14 12.30
CA GLU A 35 -0.67 3.61 13.55
C GLU A 35 0.74 4.17 13.35
N ASN A 36 1.53 3.52 12.50
CA ASN A 36 2.92 3.91 12.21
C ASN A 36 3.20 3.78 10.71
N PRO A 37 2.76 4.77 9.91
CA PRO A 37 2.87 4.63 8.45
C PRO A 37 4.29 4.78 7.90
N ARG A 38 5.19 5.40 8.63
CA ARG A 38 6.55 5.63 8.17
C ARG A 38 7.49 4.54 8.63
N VAL A 39 7.66 3.52 7.79
CA VAL A 39 8.53 2.37 8.04
C VAL A 39 9.75 2.52 7.13
N PRO A 40 10.90 2.98 7.66
CA PRO A 40 12.06 3.33 6.82
C PRO A 40 12.51 2.23 5.86
N LYS A 41 12.52 0.98 6.32
CA LYS A 41 12.95 -0.15 5.49
C LYS A 41 12.05 -0.40 4.28
N ASP A 42 10.82 0.09 4.32
CA ASP A 42 9.83 -0.11 3.26
C ASP A 42 9.59 1.14 2.43
N LYS A 43 10.39 2.18 2.64
CA LYS A 43 10.27 3.40 1.86
C LYS A 43 10.71 3.16 0.41
N LEU A 44 9.90 3.64 -0.53
CA LEU A 44 10.25 3.55 -1.95
C LEU A 44 11.18 4.67 -2.35
N SER A 45 12.31 4.30 -2.93
CA SER A 45 13.30 5.25 -3.41
C SER A 45 12.76 6.04 -4.61
N GLY A 46 13.00 7.35 -4.62
CA GLY A 46 12.53 8.20 -5.73
C GLY A 46 11.11 8.72 -5.59
N PHE A 47 10.42 8.38 -4.50
CA PHE A 47 9.07 8.87 -4.24
C PHE A 47 9.02 9.50 -2.86
N GLU A 48 8.30 10.60 -2.75
CA GLU A 48 8.16 11.29 -1.48
C GLU A 48 7.03 10.67 -0.67
N ASN A 49 7.35 10.24 0.55
CA ASN A 49 6.37 9.69 1.50
C ASN A 49 5.61 8.46 1.00
N VAL A 50 6.23 7.68 0.12
CA VAL A 50 5.62 6.45 -0.42
C VAL A 50 6.32 5.23 0.16
N TYR A 51 5.53 4.29 0.66
CA TYR A 51 6.00 3.08 1.31
C TYR A 51 5.30 1.86 0.71
N LYS A 52 5.90 0.69 0.92
CA LYS A 52 5.35 -0.56 0.38
C LYS A 52 4.99 -1.53 1.51
N ILE A 53 4.05 -2.41 1.20
CA ILE A 53 3.74 -3.57 2.02
C ILE A 53 3.89 -4.79 1.13
N LYS A 54 4.69 -5.77 1.58
CA LYS A 54 4.93 -7.00 0.80
C LYS A 54 4.25 -8.18 1.49
N LEU A 55 3.55 -8.98 0.71
CA LEU A 55 3.07 -10.29 1.14
C LEU A 55 3.97 -11.32 0.45
N ARG A 56 5.09 -11.65 1.07
CA ARG A 56 6.15 -12.44 0.45
C ARG A 56 5.70 -13.82 0.00
N THR A 57 4.92 -14.50 0.81
CA THR A 57 4.49 -15.87 0.53
C THR A 57 3.67 -15.98 -0.75
N ILE A 58 2.79 -15.02 -0.97
CA ILE A 58 1.88 -15.06 -2.12
C ILE A 58 2.27 -14.10 -3.23
N GLY A 59 3.37 -13.35 -3.05
CA GLY A 59 3.91 -12.48 -4.09
C GLY A 59 3.09 -11.26 -4.43
N TYR A 60 2.36 -10.71 -3.47
CA TYR A 60 1.61 -9.48 -3.68
C TYR A 60 2.29 -8.30 -3.01
N ARG A 61 2.10 -7.12 -3.57
CA ARG A 61 2.64 -5.86 -3.04
C ARG A 61 1.59 -4.76 -3.11
N LEU A 62 1.69 -3.83 -2.17
CA LEU A 62 0.82 -2.66 -2.09
C LEU A 62 1.71 -1.45 -1.83
N ALA A 63 1.42 -0.33 -2.49
CA ALA A 63 2.12 0.92 -2.25
C ALA A 63 1.13 1.96 -1.73
N TYR A 64 1.55 2.73 -0.73
CA TYR A 64 0.72 3.79 -0.17
C TYR A 64 1.54 5.06 0.05
N GLN A 65 0.86 6.19 0.06
CA GLN A 65 1.47 7.48 0.34
C GLN A 65 0.95 8.01 1.67
N VAL A 66 1.85 8.57 2.47
CA VAL A 66 1.50 9.18 3.75
C VAL A 66 1.23 10.66 3.53
N LYS A 67 0.04 11.10 3.90
CA LYS A 67 -0.37 12.51 3.80
C LYS A 67 -0.60 13.04 5.22
N ASP A 68 0.45 13.60 5.81
CA ASP A 68 0.39 14.05 7.20
C ASP A 68 -0.64 15.15 7.44
N GLU A 69 -0.73 16.10 6.52
CA GLU A 69 -1.66 17.23 6.68
C GLU A 69 -3.12 16.78 6.73
N GLU A 70 -3.44 15.71 6.02
CA GLU A 70 -4.79 15.16 5.97
C GLU A 70 -4.98 14.01 6.94
N ILE A 71 -3.91 13.54 7.56
CA ILE A 71 -3.91 12.36 8.42
C ILE A 71 -4.47 11.16 7.65
N VAL A 72 -3.93 10.94 6.45
CA VAL A 72 -4.41 9.91 5.52
C VAL A 72 -3.26 9.03 5.05
N VAL A 73 -3.52 7.73 4.97
CA VAL A 73 -2.70 6.76 4.25
C VAL A 73 -3.47 6.45 2.98
N LEU A 74 -2.94 6.90 1.84
CA LEU A 74 -3.60 6.73 0.54
C LEU A 74 -2.97 5.56 -0.21
N VAL A 75 -3.76 4.51 -0.46
CA VAL A 75 -3.28 3.36 -1.25
C VAL A 75 -3.23 3.77 -2.71
N LEU A 76 -2.03 3.69 -3.30
CA LEU A 76 -1.79 4.11 -4.68
C LEU A 76 -1.98 2.97 -5.67
N THR A 77 -1.57 1.76 -5.30
CA THR A 77 -1.70 0.59 -6.15
C THR A 77 -1.51 -0.68 -5.34
N VAL A 78 -2.09 -1.77 -5.80
CA VAL A 78 -1.94 -3.10 -5.19
C VAL A 78 -2.00 -4.15 -6.30
N GLY A 79 -1.12 -5.14 -6.23
CA GLY A 79 -1.11 -6.18 -7.25
C GLY A 79 0.01 -7.19 -7.04
N LYS A 80 0.12 -8.11 -7.98
CA LYS A 80 1.15 -9.14 -7.96
C LYS A 80 2.54 -8.54 -8.18
N ARG A 81 3.52 -9.18 -7.56
CA ARG A 81 4.93 -8.82 -7.71
C ARG A 81 5.48 -9.44 -9.01
N GLU A 82 5.23 -8.82 -10.14
CA GLU A 82 5.82 -9.29 -11.39
C GLU A 82 6.66 -8.15 -11.98
N ASN A 83 7.99 -8.33 -12.00
CA ASN A 83 8.93 -7.36 -12.59
C ASN A 83 8.73 -5.92 -12.09
N ASP A 84 8.26 -5.78 -10.85
CA ASP A 84 8.01 -4.46 -10.24
C ASP A 84 7.06 -3.58 -11.04
N ILE A 85 6.16 -4.19 -11.80
CA ILE A 85 5.20 -3.48 -12.64
C ILE A 85 4.36 -2.49 -11.84
N ILE A 86 3.96 -2.85 -10.61
CA ILE A 86 3.15 -1.96 -9.79
C ILE A 86 3.89 -0.65 -9.46
N TYR A 87 5.20 -0.71 -9.34
CA TYR A 87 5.99 0.49 -9.03
C TYR A 87 6.18 1.36 -10.26
N LYS A 88 6.28 0.76 -11.43
CA LYS A 88 6.35 1.50 -12.70
C LYS A 88 5.10 2.30 -12.93
N SER A 89 3.96 1.80 -12.52
CA SER A 89 2.68 2.49 -12.69
C SER A 89 2.54 3.75 -11.82
N LEU A 90 3.45 3.94 -10.87
CA LEU A 90 3.46 5.13 -10.02
C LEU A 90 4.16 6.32 -10.66
N LYS A 91 4.87 6.11 -11.76
CA LYS A 91 5.61 7.17 -12.44
C LYS A 91 4.74 7.94 -13.41
#